data_5d873f499d269b25284cc1fcf93326f9
#
_entry.id   5d873f499d269b25284cc1fcf93326f9
#
_cell.length_a   1.000
_cell.length_b   1.000
_cell.length_c   1.000
_cell.angle_alpha   90.00
_cell.angle_beta   90.00
_cell.angle_gamma   90.00
#
_symmetry.space_group_name_H-M   'P 1'
#
loop_
_entity.id
_entity.type
_entity.pdbx_description
1 polymer ?
#
loop_
_entity_poly.entity_id
_entity_poly.type
_entity_poly.pdbx_seq_one_letter_code
_entity_poly.pdbx_strand_id
1 'polypeptide(L)'
;MKSNKKIYMWPSAWEKPVVKGTYGAVSSNSCYATQAGLEILNKGGNAFDAAVAVSLVLSVVEEHHSGIGGGCFTLFYSVKDNETFALDGRGTAPKKATKDLFLKDGEVQDEWKDLGGQSVLVPGLLKTMDVLLKKYGTMAAVSYTHLTLPTK
;
A
#
# COMPACT_ATOMS: atom_id res chain seq x y z
N MET A 1 21.20 0.54 -44.69
CA MET A 1 19.83 0.78 -44.13
C MET A 1 19.79 0.17 -42.74
N LYS A 2 19.90 0.97 -41.68
CA LYS A 2 19.75 0.51 -40.30
C LYS A 2 18.24 0.53 -39.96
N SER A 3 17.66 -0.63 -39.78
CA SER A 3 16.27 -0.76 -39.33
C SER A 3 16.13 -0.22 -37.90
N ASN A 4 15.58 0.96 -37.76
CA ASN A 4 15.12 1.50 -36.47
C ASN A 4 13.84 0.77 -36.07
N LYS A 5 13.94 -0.49 -35.68
CA LYS A 5 12.83 -1.16 -34.96
C LYS A 5 12.81 -0.63 -33.52
N LYS A 6 12.01 0.41 -33.28
CA LYS A 6 11.56 0.73 -31.93
C LYS A 6 10.72 -0.45 -31.44
N ILE A 7 11.25 -1.23 -30.52
CA ILE A 7 10.48 -2.26 -29.82
C ILE A 7 9.71 -1.53 -28.73
N TYR A 8 8.44 -1.22 -29.00
CA TYR A 8 7.54 -0.74 -27.96
C TYR A 8 7.02 -1.95 -27.18
N MET A 9 7.56 -2.17 -26.00
CA MET A 9 7.00 -3.18 -25.06
C MET A 9 5.69 -2.74 -24.42
N TRP A 10 5.43 -1.42 -24.42
CA TRP A 10 4.21 -0.81 -23.85
C TRP A 10 3.72 0.30 -24.77
N PRO A 11 2.39 0.52 -24.88
CA PRO A 11 1.87 1.67 -25.59
C PRO A 11 2.37 2.98 -24.98
N SER A 12 2.64 3.98 -25.77
CA SER A 12 3.07 5.33 -25.32
C SER A 12 2.15 5.98 -24.30
N ALA A 13 0.89 5.55 -24.23
CA ALA A 13 -0.09 5.96 -23.22
C ALA A 13 0.33 5.61 -21.76
N TRP A 14 1.32 4.78 -21.56
CA TRP A 14 1.86 4.39 -20.25
C TRP A 14 3.09 5.19 -19.83
N GLU A 15 3.62 6.03 -20.70
CA GLU A 15 4.68 6.95 -20.33
C GLU A 15 4.11 8.02 -19.38
N LYS A 16 4.36 7.87 -18.08
CA LYS A 16 3.98 8.88 -17.10
C LYS A 16 4.90 10.09 -17.26
N PRO A 17 4.36 11.32 -17.38
CA PRO A 17 5.19 12.51 -17.48
C PRO A 17 6.01 12.72 -16.19
N VAL A 18 7.19 13.29 -16.32
CA VAL A 18 7.96 13.76 -15.16
C VAL A 18 7.24 14.94 -14.56
N VAL A 19 6.80 14.80 -13.31
CA VAL A 19 6.10 15.85 -12.56
C VAL A 19 7.01 16.35 -11.43
N LYS A 20 7.04 17.66 -11.25
CA LYS A 20 7.78 18.33 -10.16
C LYS A 20 6.79 19.06 -9.26
N GLY A 21 6.95 18.91 -7.96
CA GLY A 21 6.16 19.63 -6.94
C GLY A 21 7.07 20.52 -6.09
N THR A 22 6.57 21.67 -5.67
CA THR A 22 7.29 22.60 -4.80
C THR A 22 7.16 22.21 -3.32
N TYR A 23 5.97 21.76 -2.91
CA TYR A 23 5.66 21.45 -1.51
C TYR A 23 5.56 19.96 -1.21
N GLY A 24 5.43 19.15 -2.23
CA GLY A 24 5.35 17.71 -2.11
C GLY A 24 5.00 17.05 -3.43
N ALA A 25 5.11 15.73 -3.46
CA ALA A 25 4.72 14.91 -4.61
C ALA A 25 4.14 13.59 -4.11
N VAL A 26 3.18 13.05 -4.83
CA VAL A 26 2.57 11.75 -4.59
C VAL A 26 2.63 10.94 -5.88
N SER A 27 3.01 9.67 -5.78
CA SER A 27 2.97 8.73 -6.89
C SER A 27 2.37 7.41 -6.41
N SER A 28 1.46 6.88 -7.18
CA SER A 28 0.88 5.56 -6.94
C SER A 28 0.50 4.91 -8.27
N ASN A 29 0.08 3.65 -8.23
CA ASN A 29 -0.35 2.91 -9.40
C ASN A 29 -1.73 3.39 -9.94
N SER A 30 -2.54 4.03 -9.09
CA SER A 30 -3.86 4.55 -9.44
C SER A 30 -3.91 6.08 -9.38
N CYS A 31 -4.48 6.72 -10.42
CA CYS A 31 -4.70 8.17 -10.42
C CYS A 31 -5.63 8.62 -9.27
N TYR A 32 -6.62 7.82 -8.90
CA TYR A 32 -7.52 8.11 -7.78
C TYR A 32 -6.77 8.13 -6.44
N ALA A 33 -5.88 7.16 -6.23
CA ALA A 33 -5.07 7.09 -5.01
C ALA A 33 -4.06 8.25 -4.97
N THR A 34 -3.42 8.58 -6.10
CA THR A 34 -2.53 9.74 -6.19
C THR A 34 -3.27 11.04 -5.87
N GLN A 35 -4.48 11.22 -6.40
CA GLN A 35 -5.31 12.39 -6.12
C GLN A 35 -5.66 12.49 -4.63
N ALA A 36 -6.06 11.38 -4.00
CA ALA A 36 -6.36 11.34 -2.57
C ALA A 36 -5.15 11.78 -1.72
N GLY A 37 -3.96 11.30 -2.04
CA GLY A 37 -2.74 11.74 -1.36
C GLY A 37 -2.45 13.23 -1.54
N LEU A 38 -2.63 13.77 -2.76
CA LEU A 38 -2.47 15.21 -3.03
C LEU A 38 -3.51 16.06 -2.28
N GLU A 39 -4.75 15.60 -2.18
CA GLU A 39 -5.79 16.30 -1.40
C GLU A 39 -5.43 16.39 0.08
N ILE A 40 -4.86 15.33 0.65
CA ILE A 40 -4.37 15.34 2.03
C ILE A 40 -3.24 16.35 2.21
N LEU A 41 -2.25 16.37 1.31
CA LEU A 41 -1.17 17.36 1.36
C LEU A 41 -1.71 18.80 1.24
N ASN A 42 -2.67 19.04 0.34
CA ASN A 42 -3.29 20.35 0.16
C ASN A 42 -4.14 20.80 1.37
N LYS A 43 -4.65 19.87 2.16
CA LYS A 43 -5.36 20.14 3.43
C LYS A 43 -4.41 20.34 4.62
N GLY A 44 -3.09 20.34 4.39
CA GLY A 44 -2.09 20.54 5.41
C GLY A 44 -1.61 19.27 6.12
N GLY A 45 -2.00 18.10 5.64
CA GLY A 45 -1.44 16.83 6.08
C GLY A 45 0.00 16.64 5.62
N ASN A 46 0.73 15.77 6.27
CA ASN A 46 2.10 15.43 5.93
C ASN A 46 2.20 14.18 5.02
N ALA A 47 3.42 13.74 4.73
CA ALA A 47 3.67 12.58 3.87
C ALA A 47 3.09 11.28 4.44
N PHE A 48 3.04 11.12 5.77
CA PHE A 48 2.47 9.94 6.43
C PHE A 48 0.95 9.93 6.29
N ASP A 49 0.32 11.08 6.46
CA ASP A 49 -1.11 11.27 6.24
C ASP A 49 -1.49 10.93 4.80
N ALA A 50 -0.72 11.46 3.83
CA ALA A 50 -0.93 11.20 2.41
C ALA A 50 -0.73 9.72 2.06
N ALA A 51 0.31 9.06 2.59
CA ALA A 51 0.58 7.65 2.34
C ALA A 51 -0.56 6.73 2.83
N VAL A 52 -1.14 7.03 3.99
CA VAL A 52 -2.29 6.29 4.51
C VAL A 52 -3.52 6.49 3.63
N ALA A 53 -3.81 7.72 3.19
CA ALA A 53 -4.92 8.01 2.29
C ALA A 53 -4.77 7.27 0.95
N VAL A 54 -3.57 7.29 0.36
CA VAL A 54 -3.24 6.53 -0.86
C VAL A 54 -3.51 5.05 -0.66
N SER A 55 -3.03 4.47 0.44
CA SER A 55 -3.19 3.04 0.72
C SER A 55 -4.65 2.63 0.90
N LEU A 56 -5.46 3.46 1.56
CA LEU A 56 -6.90 3.19 1.73
C LEU A 56 -7.64 3.23 0.40
N VAL A 57 -7.33 4.20 -0.47
CA VAL A 57 -7.95 4.27 -1.81
C VAL A 57 -7.49 3.10 -2.68
N LEU A 58 -6.22 2.72 -2.65
CA LEU A 58 -5.72 1.54 -3.36
C LEU A 58 -6.43 0.26 -2.90
N SER A 59 -6.79 0.16 -1.63
CA SER A 59 -7.54 -0.99 -1.10
C SER A 59 -8.94 -1.16 -1.71
N VAL A 60 -9.46 -0.11 -2.37
CA VAL A 60 -10.76 -0.13 -3.05
C VAL A 60 -10.60 -0.25 -4.57
N VAL A 61 -9.64 0.45 -5.16
CA VAL A 61 -9.49 0.54 -6.61
C VAL A 61 -8.55 -0.52 -7.20
N GLU A 62 -7.78 -1.17 -6.35
CA GLU A 62 -6.84 -2.26 -6.68
C GLU A 62 -6.87 -3.36 -5.61
N GLU A 63 -8.05 -3.81 -5.24
CA GLU A 63 -8.29 -4.78 -4.17
C GLU A 63 -7.52 -6.09 -4.33
N HIS A 64 -7.22 -6.47 -5.56
CA HIS A 64 -6.47 -7.69 -5.90
C HIS A 64 -4.96 -7.57 -5.58
N HIS A 65 -4.42 -6.36 -5.41
CA HIS A 65 -3.03 -6.11 -5.04
C HIS A 65 -2.87 -5.44 -3.69
N SER A 66 -3.85 -4.63 -3.25
CA SER A 66 -3.70 -3.67 -2.16
C SER A 66 -4.84 -3.70 -1.14
N GLY A 67 -5.40 -4.88 -0.85
CA GLY A 67 -6.54 -5.01 0.06
C GLY A 67 -6.19 -4.80 1.54
N ILE A 68 -7.18 -4.33 2.34
CA ILE A 68 -7.06 -4.14 3.80
C ILE A 68 -6.80 -5.45 4.57
N GLY A 69 -7.10 -6.59 3.96
CA GLY A 69 -6.79 -7.93 4.48
C GLY A 69 -5.33 -8.35 4.30
N GLY A 70 -4.49 -7.53 3.69
CA GLY A 70 -3.10 -7.81 3.42
C GLY A 70 -2.13 -7.24 4.45
N GLY A 71 -0.88 -7.12 4.02
CA GLY A 71 0.21 -6.51 4.77
C GLY A 71 1.00 -5.55 3.90
N CYS A 72 1.95 -4.85 4.49
CA CYS A 72 2.82 -3.93 3.78
C CYS A 72 4.22 -3.87 4.40
N PHE A 73 5.15 -3.34 3.62
CA PHE A 73 6.41 -2.81 4.15
C PHE A 73 6.41 -1.31 3.93
N THR A 74 6.86 -0.57 4.93
CA THR A 74 6.96 0.89 4.84
C THR A 74 8.39 1.30 5.14
N LEU A 75 8.98 2.06 4.21
CA LEU A 75 10.27 2.71 4.41
C LEU A 75 10.05 4.22 4.38
N PHE A 76 10.55 4.93 5.39
CA PHE A 76 10.39 6.37 5.49
C PHE A 76 11.55 7.04 6.19
N TYR A 77 11.74 8.31 5.88
CA TYR A 77 12.66 9.20 6.56
C TYR A 77 11.89 10.18 7.42
N SER A 78 12.25 10.28 8.69
CA SER A 78 11.70 11.27 9.63
C SER A 78 12.65 12.45 9.76
N VAL A 79 12.24 13.61 9.29
CA VAL A 79 13.02 14.86 9.46
C VAL A 79 13.20 15.21 10.93
N LYS A 80 12.17 14.95 11.76
CA LYS A 80 12.20 15.23 13.20
C LYS A 80 13.30 14.44 13.91
N ASP A 81 13.42 13.16 13.57
CA ASP A 81 14.37 12.25 14.22
C ASP A 81 15.70 12.21 13.46
N ASN A 82 15.75 12.78 12.24
CA ASN A 82 16.86 12.72 11.30
C ASN A 82 17.32 11.28 11.01
N GLU A 83 16.35 10.38 10.87
CA GLU A 83 16.61 8.95 10.75
C GLU A 83 15.66 8.30 9.75
N THR A 84 16.14 7.21 9.12
CA THR A 84 15.34 6.36 8.23
C THR A 84 14.84 5.15 9.01
N PHE A 85 13.55 4.89 8.92
CA PHE A 85 12.88 3.76 9.56
C PHE A 85 12.30 2.80 8.55
N ALA A 86 12.31 1.53 8.90
CA ALA A 86 11.54 0.49 8.23
C ALA A 86 10.48 -0.07 9.18
N LEU A 87 9.26 -0.22 8.70
CA LEU A 87 8.16 -0.80 9.45
C LEU A 87 7.66 -2.04 8.73
N ASP A 88 7.76 -3.19 9.39
CA ASP A 88 7.24 -4.45 8.91
C ASP A 88 5.77 -4.61 9.34
N GLY A 89 4.89 -4.45 8.38
CA GLY A 89 3.46 -4.64 8.51
C GLY A 89 2.95 -5.89 7.79
N ARG A 90 3.80 -6.89 7.59
CA ARG A 90 3.37 -8.18 7.04
C ARG A 90 2.39 -8.87 7.97
N GLY A 91 1.54 -9.70 7.38
CA GLY A 91 0.64 -10.55 8.14
C GLY A 91 1.42 -11.55 9.00
N THR A 92 0.93 -11.79 10.21
CA THR A 92 1.48 -12.79 11.11
C THR A 92 0.70 -14.10 11.05
N ALA A 93 1.34 -15.20 11.37
CA ALA A 93 0.65 -16.47 11.49
C ALA A 93 -0.43 -16.42 12.59
N PRO A 94 -1.61 -17.02 12.38
CA PRO A 94 -2.62 -17.14 13.42
C PRO A 94 -2.07 -17.86 14.66
N LYS A 95 -2.56 -17.51 15.86
CA LYS A 95 -2.10 -18.12 17.14
C LYS A 95 -2.22 -19.65 17.19
N LYS A 96 -3.15 -20.21 16.41
CA LYS A 96 -3.37 -21.67 16.33
C LYS A 96 -2.53 -22.33 15.23
N ALA A 97 -1.72 -21.58 14.47
CA ALA A 97 -0.87 -22.16 13.45
C ALA A 97 0.22 -23.01 14.11
N THR A 98 0.42 -24.21 13.59
CA THR A 98 1.47 -25.14 13.98
C THR A 98 2.38 -25.39 12.79
N LYS A 99 3.55 -25.99 13.04
CA LYS A 99 4.49 -26.37 11.97
C LYS A 99 3.88 -27.37 10.99
N ASP A 100 2.86 -28.11 11.42
CA ASP A 100 2.20 -29.16 10.64
C ASP A 100 0.89 -28.67 9.98
N LEU A 101 0.61 -27.36 10.01
CA LEU A 101 -0.65 -26.77 9.50
C LEU A 101 -0.98 -27.19 8.06
N PHE A 102 0.05 -27.36 7.23
CA PHE A 102 -0.09 -27.71 5.81
C PHE A 102 0.28 -29.17 5.52
N LEU A 103 0.35 -30.04 6.56
CA LEU A 103 0.62 -31.45 6.39
C LEU A 103 -0.65 -32.29 6.52
N LYS A 104 -0.76 -33.31 5.68
CA LYS A 104 -1.72 -34.40 5.79
C LYS A 104 -0.98 -35.72 5.60
N ASP A 105 -1.06 -36.59 6.58
CA ASP A 105 -0.38 -37.90 6.58
C ASP A 105 1.15 -37.80 6.32
N GLY A 106 1.77 -36.70 6.78
CA GLY A 106 3.19 -36.41 6.59
C GLY A 106 3.54 -35.74 5.24
N GLU A 107 2.58 -35.58 4.35
CA GLU A 107 2.74 -34.98 3.03
C GLU A 107 2.26 -33.53 3.02
N VAL A 108 3.04 -32.63 2.34
CA VAL A 108 2.69 -31.22 2.20
C VAL A 108 1.53 -31.06 1.24
N GLN A 109 0.49 -30.38 1.67
CA GLN A 109 -0.67 -30.04 0.85
C GLN A 109 -0.48 -28.64 0.26
N ASP A 110 0.01 -28.55 -0.98
CA ASP A 110 0.32 -27.25 -1.61
C ASP A 110 -0.91 -26.38 -1.77
N GLU A 111 -2.07 -26.97 -2.11
CA GLU A 111 -3.33 -26.23 -2.22
C GLU A 111 -3.74 -25.52 -0.93
N TRP A 112 -3.39 -26.06 0.24
CA TRP A 112 -3.74 -25.46 1.53
C TRP A 112 -2.95 -24.20 1.84
N LYS A 113 -1.82 -23.97 1.17
CA LYS A 113 -1.03 -22.75 1.29
C LYS A 113 -1.67 -21.57 0.55
N ASP A 114 -2.41 -21.85 -0.51
CA ASP A 114 -2.93 -20.82 -1.41
C ASP A 114 -4.46 -20.66 -1.28
N LEU A 115 -5.17 -21.71 -0.85
CA LEU A 115 -6.62 -21.72 -0.81
C LEU A 115 -7.16 -22.03 0.59
N GLY A 116 -8.26 -21.37 0.94
CA GLY A 116 -9.03 -21.63 2.16
C GLY A 116 -8.53 -20.87 3.39
N GLY A 117 -9.22 -21.12 4.51
CA GLY A 117 -8.98 -20.40 5.76
C GLY A 117 -7.62 -20.64 6.41
N GLN A 118 -6.93 -21.72 6.05
CA GLN A 118 -5.61 -22.06 6.59
C GLN A 118 -4.49 -21.20 5.97
N SER A 119 -4.69 -20.71 4.73
CA SER A 119 -3.74 -19.85 4.03
C SER A 119 -3.75 -18.39 4.52
N VAL A 120 -4.78 -18.00 5.27
CA VAL A 120 -4.98 -16.60 5.67
C VAL A 120 -4.11 -16.23 6.86
N LEU A 121 -3.33 -15.16 6.70
CA LEU A 121 -2.56 -14.53 7.77
C LEU A 121 -3.43 -13.51 8.54
N VAL A 122 -3.02 -13.17 9.76
CA VAL A 122 -3.60 -12.03 10.47
C VAL A 122 -3.14 -10.73 9.77
N PRO A 123 -4.05 -9.90 9.24
CA PRO A 123 -3.68 -8.73 8.46
C PRO A 123 -2.86 -7.69 9.24
N GLY A 124 -1.81 -7.17 8.62
CA GLY A 124 -0.94 -6.17 9.24
C GLY A 124 -1.13 -4.74 8.73
N LEU A 125 -1.75 -4.55 7.55
CA LEU A 125 -1.85 -3.25 6.88
C LEU A 125 -2.49 -2.17 7.75
N LEU A 126 -3.69 -2.41 8.28
CA LEU A 126 -4.41 -1.41 9.10
C LEU A 126 -3.66 -1.06 10.38
N LYS A 127 -2.99 -2.04 11.00
CA LYS A 127 -2.16 -1.79 12.18
C LYS A 127 -0.95 -0.91 11.86
N THR A 128 -0.34 -1.11 10.70
CA THR A 128 0.76 -0.29 10.22
C THR A 128 0.31 1.15 9.99
N MET A 129 -0.83 1.36 9.34
CA MET A 129 -1.42 2.68 9.13
C MET A 129 -1.73 3.39 10.46
N ASP A 130 -2.31 2.68 11.42
CA ASP A 130 -2.58 3.21 12.76
C ASP A 130 -1.29 3.67 13.46
N VAL A 131 -0.22 2.89 13.36
CA VAL A 131 1.09 3.26 13.93
C VAL A 131 1.67 4.49 13.24
N LEU A 132 1.62 4.56 11.92
CA LEU A 132 2.12 5.71 11.15
C LEU A 132 1.38 7.00 11.53
N LEU A 133 0.05 6.94 11.55
CA LEU A 133 -0.77 8.12 11.90
C LEU A 133 -0.54 8.58 13.34
N LYS A 134 -0.52 7.66 14.31
CA LYS A 134 -0.35 8.01 15.72
C LYS A 134 1.02 8.58 16.06
N LYS A 135 2.08 8.09 15.39
CA LYS A 135 3.46 8.53 15.69
C LYS A 135 3.90 9.71 14.85
N TYR A 136 3.48 9.77 13.59
CA TYR A 136 4.05 10.67 12.59
C TYR A 136 3.01 11.50 11.85
N GLY A 137 1.73 11.09 11.86
CA GLY A 137 0.63 11.84 11.24
C GLY A 137 0.33 13.15 11.97
N THR A 138 -0.21 14.10 11.24
CA THR A 138 -0.64 15.42 11.74
C THR A 138 -2.15 15.61 11.72
N MET A 139 -2.87 14.75 10.98
CA MET A 139 -4.32 14.81 10.82
C MET A 139 -5.02 13.75 11.66
N ALA A 140 -6.25 14.03 12.11
CA ALA A 140 -7.08 13.04 12.79
C ALA A 140 -7.52 11.92 11.82
N ALA A 141 -7.56 10.67 12.30
CA ALA A 141 -7.92 9.49 11.49
C ALA A 141 -9.26 9.62 10.76
N VAL A 142 -10.21 10.37 11.30
CA VAL A 142 -11.53 10.65 10.69
C VAL A 142 -11.41 11.41 9.36
N SER A 143 -10.35 12.19 9.17
CA SER A 143 -10.13 12.97 7.94
C SER A 143 -9.93 12.10 6.70
N TYR A 144 -9.55 10.83 6.85
CA TYR A 144 -9.29 9.90 5.73
C TYR A 144 -10.54 9.11 5.33
N THR A 145 -11.47 8.91 6.26
CA THR A 145 -12.70 8.13 6.00
C THR A 145 -13.70 8.89 5.14
N HIS A 146 -13.53 10.20 4.99
CA HIS A 146 -14.38 11.08 4.18
C HIS A 146 -13.74 11.47 2.83
N LEU A 147 -12.68 10.79 2.40
CA LEU A 147 -12.19 10.89 1.02
C LEU A 147 -13.19 10.19 0.10
N THR A 148 -14.23 10.91 -0.26
CA THR A 148 -15.16 10.45 -1.30
C THR A 148 -14.43 10.43 -2.62
N LEU A 149 -14.33 9.25 -3.22
CA LEU A 149 -14.00 9.16 -4.65
C LEU A 149 -15.02 10.03 -5.41
N PRO A 150 -14.60 10.82 -6.40
CA PRO A 150 -15.54 11.59 -7.21
C PRO A 150 -16.48 10.60 -7.90
N THR A 151 -17.67 10.46 -7.34
CA THR A 151 -18.77 9.73 -7.97
C THR A 151 -19.33 10.63 -9.05
N LYS A 152 -19.00 10.34 -10.29
CA LYS A 152 -19.78 10.74 -11.46
C LYS A 152 -20.36 9.53 -12.13
#